data_b5b7b2b21e0be1224ad8e85f742ac61d
#
_entry.id   b5b7b2b21e0be1224ad8e85f742ac61d
#
_cell.length_a   1.000
_cell.length_b   1.000
_cell.length_c   1.000
_cell.angle_alpha   90.00
_cell.angle_beta   90.00
_cell.angle_gamma   90.00
#
_symmetry.space_group_name_H-M   'P 1'
#
loop_
_entity.id
_entity.type
_entity.pdbx_description
1 polymer ?
#
loop_
_entity_poly.entity_id
_entity_poly.type
_entity_poly.pdbx_seq_one_letter_code
_entity_poly.pdbx_strand_id
1 'polypeptide(L)'
;MTVSSLAGSKKEPVEPFDRGIGMSGSVFVPKGTVAAGVNFSYNTVDLGKSADDSGYSMLFDLIGGLNGDMYTFGLAPHLSYFVADNLSIGARFDYDRSSLNLGNAALSLGDDMSFGISDYHMLKHSFGGSLTMRYYMSIAGSKRFAIFAELRATGGYGESKMWKVDGDDRFGTYQTTYKGALTCVPGICVFAQDNVAVEVAIGILGINYTHTEQIRNQVEHSVMQTSGANFKINPLSIEIGTSFYFYTGPHSRKARMKNRK
;
A
#
# COMPACT_ATOMS: atom_id res chain seq x y z
N MET A 1 22.60 -4.69 67.53
CA MET A 1 22.16 -3.74 66.51
C MET A 1 22.80 -4.12 65.20
N THR A 2 22.07 -4.80 64.35
CA THR A 2 22.54 -5.26 63.03
C THR A 2 22.04 -4.28 61.99
N VAL A 3 22.96 -3.59 61.36
CA VAL A 3 22.68 -2.66 60.24
C VAL A 3 22.54 -3.49 58.95
N SER A 4 21.31 -3.64 58.45
CA SER A 4 21.04 -4.20 57.15
C SER A 4 21.44 -3.22 56.08
N SER A 5 22.47 -3.52 55.28
CA SER A 5 22.87 -2.79 54.11
C SER A 5 21.83 -3.04 53.00
N LEU A 6 21.10 -1.99 52.61
CA LEU A 6 20.32 -1.99 51.36
C LEU A 6 21.29 -2.09 50.18
N ALA A 7 21.35 -3.29 49.60
CA ALA A 7 22.03 -3.51 48.33
C ALA A 7 21.22 -2.81 47.23
N GLY A 8 21.65 -1.64 46.81
CA GLY A 8 21.12 -0.96 45.63
C GLY A 8 21.30 -1.84 44.41
N SER A 9 20.20 -2.25 43.80
CA SER A 9 20.19 -2.94 42.52
C SER A 9 20.99 -2.12 41.49
N LYS A 10 22.20 -2.60 41.17
CA LYS A 10 22.97 -2.09 40.02
C LYS A 10 22.12 -2.38 38.77
N LYS A 11 21.48 -1.34 38.20
CA LYS A 11 20.95 -1.43 36.87
C LYS A 11 22.07 -1.78 35.92
N GLU A 12 22.05 -2.99 35.37
CA GLU A 12 22.98 -3.39 34.31
C GLU A 12 22.98 -2.34 33.19
N PRO A 13 24.16 -2.02 32.62
CA PRO A 13 24.25 -1.08 31.51
C PRO A 13 23.48 -1.69 30.33
N VAL A 14 22.42 -1.04 29.95
CA VAL A 14 21.58 -1.48 28.83
C VAL A 14 22.39 -1.26 27.56
N GLU A 15 22.78 -2.34 26.90
CA GLU A 15 23.51 -2.30 25.65
C GLU A 15 22.68 -1.67 24.53
N PRO A 16 23.31 -0.91 23.60
CA PRO A 16 22.62 -0.40 22.43
C PRO A 16 22.07 -1.58 21.62
N PHE A 17 20.88 -1.41 21.05
CA PHE A 17 20.28 -2.43 20.19
C PHE A 17 21.20 -2.70 19.00
N ASP A 18 21.84 -3.85 18.98
CA ASP A 18 22.71 -4.30 17.91
C ASP A 18 21.92 -5.20 16.95
N ARG A 19 21.84 -4.75 15.70
CA ARG A 19 21.18 -5.50 14.64
C ARG A 19 22.10 -6.51 13.95
N GLY A 20 23.34 -6.63 14.28
CA GLY A 20 24.39 -7.55 13.77
C GLY A 20 23.93 -8.71 12.87
N ILE A 21 24.84 -9.51 12.40
CA ILE A 21 24.54 -10.75 11.67
C ILE A 21 24.40 -11.86 12.72
N GLY A 22 23.22 -12.45 12.84
CA GLY A 22 23.00 -13.55 13.77
C GLY A 22 21.53 -13.76 14.14
N MET A 23 21.28 -14.82 14.88
CA MET A 23 20.00 -15.07 15.53
C MET A 23 20.02 -14.48 16.92
N SER A 24 19.07 -13.65 17.27
CA SER A 24 18.96 -13.13 18.61
C SER A 24 17.51 -12.87 18.96
N GLY A 25 16.97 -13.69 19.81
CA GLY A 25 15.77 -13.41 20.56
C GLY A 25 14.53 -13.01 19.74
N SER A 26 13.46 -12.71 20.45
CA SER A 26 12.14 -12.41 19.87
C SER A 26 11.96 -10.95 19.43
N VAL A 27 12.90 -10.04 19.72
CA VAL A 27 12.75 -8.60 19.45
C VAL A 27 13.41 -8.23 18.13
N PHE A 28 12.57 -7.97 17.12
CA PHE A 28 13.01 -7.49 15.80
C PHE A 28 13.13 -5.96 15.77
N VAL A 29 12.15 -5.25 16.32
CA VAL A 29 12.21 -3.80 16.53
C VAL A 29 11.76 -3.49 17.95
N PRO A 30 12.61 -2.82 18.77
CA PRO A 30 12.30 -2.52 20.16
C PRO A 30 11.27 -1.40 20.30
N LYS A 31 10.55 -1.43 21.42
CA LYS A 31 9.68 -0.36 21.88
C LYS A 31 10.41 0.99 21.89
N GLY A 32 9.70 2.08 21.55
CA GLY A 32 10.22 3.43 21.54
C GLY A 32 10.95 3.80 20.26
N THR A 33 10.95 2.91 19.25
CA THR A 33 11.46 3.22 17.91
C THR A 33 10.44 4.04 17.13
N VAL A 34 10.91 5.01 16.37
CA VAL A 34 10.13 5.72 15.34
C VAL A 34 10.57 5.19 13.99
N ALA A 35 9.63 4.84 13.13
CA ALA A 35 9.93 4.50 11.74
C ALA A 35 9.22 5.46 10.80
N ALA A 36 9.94 5.96 9.81
CA ALA A 36 9.43 6.81 8.74
C ALA A 36 9.85 6.24 7.41
N GLY A 37 8.95 6.17 6.46
CA GLY A 37 9.23 5.58 5.18
C GLY A 37 8.28 5.99 4.07
N VAL A 38 8.47 5.41 2.91
CA VAL A 38 7.64 5.61 1.74
C VAL A 38 7.49 4.30 0.98
N ASN A 39 6.27 4.00 0.59
CA ASN A 39 5.96 2.89 -0.30
C ASN A 39 5.62 3.42 -1.68
N PHE A 40 6.05 2.68 -2.69
CA PHE A 40 5.76 2.93 -4.09
C PHE A 40 5.00 1.72 -4.66
N SER A 41 4.04 1.99 -5.51
CA SER A 41 3.40 1.00 -6.35
C SER A 41 3.35 1.51 -7.79
N TYR A 42 3.66 0.64 -8.73
CA TYR A 42 3.54 0.94 -10.14
C TYR A 42 3.01 -0.28 -10.86
N ASN A 43 1.92 -0.12 -11.57
CA ASN A 43 1.30 -1.17 -12.35
C ASN A 43 1.01 -0.63 -13.74
N THR A 44 1.31 -1.43 -14.75
CA THR A 44 0.95 -1.17 -16.13
C THR A 44 0.30 -2.41 -16.71
N VAL A 45 -0.72 -2.19 -17.54
CA VAL A 45 -1.42 -3.24 -18.28
C VAL A 45 -1.57 -2.75 -19.71
N ASP A 46 -0.92 -3.42 -20.64
CA ASP A 46 -1.12 -3.22 -22.07
C ASP A 46 -2.30 -4.10 -22.51
N LEU A 47 -3.34 -3.47 -23.01
CA LEU A 47 -4.54 -4.13 -23.53
C LEU A 47 -4.41 -4.17 -25.06
N GLY A 48 -4.25 -5.37 -25.65
CA GLY A 48 -4.27 -5.53 -27.12
C GLY A 48 -2.98 -5.92 -27.81
N LYS A 49 -1.93 -6.26 -27.11
CA LYS A 49 -0.85 -7.02 -27.72
C LYS A 49 -1.27 -8.48 -27.84
N SER A 50 -1.34 -8.92 -29.11
CA SER A 50 -1.72 -10.24 -29.56
C SER A 50 -1.37 -11.38 -28.58
N ALA A 51 -2.35 -12.20 -28.27
CA ALA A 51 -2.32 -13.31 -27.32
C ALA A 51 -1.45 -14.51 -27.77
N ASP A 52 -0.47 -14.32 -28.63
CA ASP A 52 0.32 -15.43 -29.18
C ASP A 52 1.36 -16.01 -28.21
N ASP A 53 1.59 -15.40 -27.05
CA ASP A 53 2.65 -15.89 -26.15
C ASP A 53 2.34 -15.89 -24.65
N SER A 54 1.13 -15.65 -24.20
CA SER A 54 0.81 -15.73 -22.78
C SER A 54 -0.55 -16.33 -22.49
N GLY A 55 -0.58 -17.45 -21.77
CA GLY A 55 -1.78 -18.22 -21.39
C GLY A 55 -2.83 -17.52 -20.54
N TYR A 56 -3.03 -16.20 -20.68
CA TYR A 56 -4.05 -15.39 -20.02
C TYR A 56 -5.21 -14.98 -20.94
N SER A 57 -5.40 -15.68 -22.07
CA SER A 57 -6.35 -15.32 -23.11
C SER A 57 -7.84 -15.41 -22.73
N MET A 58 -8.20 -16.18 -21.70
CA MET A 58 -9.61 -16.52 -21.43
C MET A 58 -10.55 -15.36 -21.09
N LEU A 59 -10.05 -14.21 -20.66
CA LEU A 59 -10.89 -13.04 -20.36
C LEU A 59 -10.87 -12.00 -21.49
N PHE A 60 -9.87 -12.03 -22.35
CA PHE A 60 -9.69 -11.06 -23.43
C PHE A 60 -10.18 -11.56 -24.78
N ASP A 61 -10.35 -12.87 -24.96
CA ASP A 61 -10.94 -13.46 -26.17
C ASP A 61 -12.43 -13.11 -26.33
N LEU A 62 -13.12 -12.73 -25.24
CA LEU A 62 -14.50 -12.28 -25.29
C LEU A 62 -14.64 -10.83 -25.79
N ILE A 63 -13.56 -10.06 -25.77
CA ILE A 63 -13.51 -8.68 -26.21
C ILE A 63 -12.54 -8.59 -27.40
N GLY A 64 -13.05 -8.85 -28.59
CA GLY A 64 -12.26 -8.72 -29.80
C GLY A 64 -11.80 -7.29 -30.05
N GLY A 65 -10.50 -7.11 -30.41
CA GLY A 65 -9.99 -5.81 -30.85
C GLY A 65 -9.78 -4.76 -29.76
N LEU A 66 -9.60 -5.17 -28.49
CA LEU A 66 -9.26 -4.25 -27.42
C LEU A 66 -7.82 -3.75 -27.63
N ASN A 67 -7.63 -2.44 -27.83
CA ASN A 67 -6.33 -1.79 -27.91
C ASN A 67 -6.29 -0.62 -26.94
N GLY A 68 -5.38 -0.69 -25.96
CA GLY A 68 -5.27 0.38 -24.98
C GLY A 68 -4.15 0.13 -23.98
N ASP A 69 -3.85 1.16 -23.22
CA ASP A 69 -2.89 1.12 -22.13
C ASP A 69 -3.51 1.63 -20.83
N MET A 70 -3.16 0.99 -19.75
CA MET A 70 -3.52 1.41 -18.40
C MET A 70 -2.26 1.44 -17.55
N TYR A 71 -2.06 2.53 -16.81
CA TYR A 71 -1.07 2.58 -15.76
C TYR A 71 -1.65 3.11 -14.46
N THR A 72 -1.12 2.62 -13.35
CA THR A 72 -1.39 3.13 -12.01
C THR A 72 -0.08 3.36 -11.29
N PHE A 73 0.10 4.55 -10.75
CA PHE A 73 1.21 4.94 -9.91
C PHE A 73 0.68 5.29 -8.53
N GLY A 74 1.32 4.76 -7.49
CA GLY A 74 0.99 5.04 -6.09
C GLY A 74 2.22 5.47 -5.30
N LEU A 75 2.01 6.43 -4.40
CA LEU A 75 2.99 6.94 -3.45
C LEU A 75 2.36 7.01 -2.07
N ALA A 76 3.02 6.40 -1.07
CA ALA A 76 2.48 6.33 0.26
C ALA A 76 3.55 6.55 1.35
N PRO A 77 3.83 7.82 1.70
CA PRO A 77 4.63 8.14 2.87
C PRO A 77 3.92 7.71 4.16
N HIS A 78 4.70 7.20 5.13
CA HIS A 78 4.17 6.74 6.41
C HIS A 78 5.12 7.07 7.56
N LEU A 79 4.52 7.20 8.73
CA LEU A 79 5.21 7.41 10.00
C LEU A 79 4.59 6.49 11.04
N SER A 80 5.41 5.78 11.81
CA SER A 80 4.95 4.88 12.86
C SER A 80 5.81 4.94 14.11
N TYR A 81 5.21 4.59 15.25
CA TYR A 81 5.85 4.52 16.55
C TYR A 81 5.63 3.15 17.18
N PHE A 82 6.69 2.55 17.69
CA PHE A 82 6.65 1.24 18.33
C PHE A 82 6.19 1.38 19.79
N VAL A 83 4.93 1.04 20.03
CA VAL A 83 4.29 1.09 21.36
C VAL A 83 4.68 -0.07 22.25
N ALA A 84 5.08 -1.18 21.66
CA ALA A 84 5.67 -2.36 22.30
C ALA A 84 6.74 -2.95 21.39
N ASP A 85 7.48 -3.93 21.88
CA ASP A 85 8.43 -4.66 21.05
C ASP A 85 7.69 -5.32 19.89
N ASN A 86 8.18 -5.12 18.68
CA ASN A 86 7.62 -5.63 17.42
C ASN A 86 6.22 -5.11 17.05
N LEU A 87 5.60 -4.22 17.84
CA LEU A 87 4.27 -3.68 17.57
C LEU A 87 4.33 -2.17 17.37
N SER A 88 3.95 -1.71 16.20
CA SER A 88 3.85 -0.29 15.89
C SER A 88 2.43 0.15 15.58
N ILE A 89 2.15 1.41 15.88
CA ILE A 89 0.98 2.15 15.40
C ILE A 89 1.48 3.34 14.58
N GLY A 90 0.75 3.72 13.55
CA GLY A 90 1.21 4.77 12.65
C GLY A 90 0.10 5.40 11.84
N ALA A 91 0.52 6.34 11.01
CA ALA A 91 -0.29 7.00 10.02
C ALA A 91 0.40 6.92 8.66
N ARG A 92 -0.41 6.83 7.62
CA ARG A 92 0.02 6.78 6.23
C ARG A 92 -0.86 7.70 5.39
N PHE A 93 -0.26 8.38 4.45
CA PHE A 93 -0.95 9.12 3.42
C PHE A 93 -0.78 8.37 2.10
N ASP A 94 -1.86 8.19 1.35
CA ASP A 94 -1.86 7.47 0.08
C ASP A 94 -2.24 8.45 -1.04
N TYR A 95 -1.45 8.48 -2.10
CA TYR A 95 -1.76 9.16 -3.34
C TYR A 95 -1.64 8.17 -4.49
N ASP A 96 -2.72 8.01 -5.26
CA ASP A 96 -2.75 7.16 -6.44
C ASP A 96 -3.19 7.96 -7.67
N ARG A 97 -2.51 7.71 -8.78
CA ARG A 97 -2.89 8.20 -10.09
C ARG A 97 -3.04 7.04 -11.05
N SER A 98 -4.23 6.92 -11.64
CA SER A 98 -4.50 5.92 -12.68
C SER A 98 -4.89 6.60 -13.98
N SER A 99 -4.38 6.11 -15.09
CA SER A 99 -4.74 6.54 -16.44
C SER A 99 -5.07 5.31 -17.28
N LEU A 100 -6.14 5.39 -18.03
CA LEU A 100 -6.59 4.38 -18.97
C LEU A 100 -6.85 5.06 -20.31
N ASN A 101 -6.24 4.57 -21.36
CA ASN A 101 -6.49 4.98 -22.73
C ASN A 101 -6.91 3.75 -23.52
N LEU A 102 -8.12 3.78 -24.08
CA LEU A 102 -8.64 2.74 -24.95
C LEU A 102 -8.85 3.36 -26.34
N GLY A 103 -8.07 2.92 -27.31
CA GLY A 103 -8.21 3.38 -28.69
C GLY A 103 -9.44 2.75 -29.35
N ASN A 104 -9.54 1.43 -29.35
CA ASN A 104 -10.69 0.71 -29.87
C ASN A 104 -10.98 -0.50 -28.99
N ALA A 105 -12.26 -0.70 -28.67
CA ALA A 105 -12.77 -1.92 -28.02
C ALA A 105 -14.07 -2.33 -28.72
N ALA A 106 -14.09 -3.49 -29.32
CA ALA A 106 -15.30 -4.07 -29.90
C ALA A 106 -15.74 -5.25 -29.02
N LEU A 107 -16.91 -5.15 -28.41
CA LEU A 107 -17.57 -6.25 -27.73
C LEU A 107 -18.53 -6.91 -28.68
N SER A 108 -18.25 -8.12 -29.15
CA SER A 108 -19.16 -8.94 -29.96
C SER A 108 -19.90 -9.92 -29.06
N LEU A 109 -21.18 -9.71 -28.88
CA LEU A 109 -22.11 -10.63 -28.19
C LEU A 109 -22.96 -11.39 -29.23
N GLY A 110 -22.33 -12.37 -29.93
CA GLY A 110 -22.99 -13.12 -31.02
C GLY A 110 -22.99 -12.39 -32.34
N ASP A 111 -23.64 -13.01 -33.37
CA ASP A 111 -23.55 -12.56 -34.75
C ASP A 111 -24.24 -11.21 -35.04
N ASP A 112 -25.09 -10.70 -34.14
CA ASP A 112 -25.95 -9.52 -34.40
C ASP A 112 -25.74 -8.33 -33.44
N MET A 113 -24.91 -8.43 -32.39
CA MET A 113 -24.67 -7.34 -31.46
C MET A 113 -23.18 -7.04 -31.28
N SER A 114 -22.73 -5.99 -31.93
CA SER A 114 -21.38 -5.44 -31.69
C SER A 114 -21.50 -4.04 -31.07
N PHE A 115 -20.88 -3.86 -29.90
CA PHE A 115 -20.71 -2.55 -29.27
C PHE A 115 -19.27 -2.10 -29.49
N GLY A 116 -19.07 -1.07 -30.27
CA GLY A 116 -17.77 -0.41 -30.45
C GLY A 116 -17.59 0.71 -29.42
N ILE A 117 -16.53 0.68 -28.67
CA ILE A 117 -16.05 1.82 -27.85
C ILE A 117 -14.77 2.30 -28.51
N SER A 118 -14.76 3.54 -28.98
CA SER A 118 -13.57 4.17 -29.56
C SER A 118 -13.18 5.40 -28.76
N ASP A 119 -11.87 5.65 -28.67
CA ASP A 119 -11.26 6.86 -28.08
C ASP A 119 -11.76 7.17 -26.66
N TYR A 120 -11.70 6.16 -25.79
CA TYR A 120 -12.07 6.30 -24.38
C TYR A 120 -10.85 6.58 -23.53
N HIS A 121 -10.91 7.67 -22.81
CA HIS A 121 -9.86 8.10 -21.89
C HIS A 121 -10.39 8.25 -20.47
N MET A 122 -9.63 7.74 -19.50
CA MET A 122 -9.92 7.94 -18.07
C MET A 122 -8.66 8.41 -17.35
N LEU A 123 -8.83 9.42 -16.53
CA LEU A 123 -7.81 9.88 -15.59
C LEU A 123 -8.42 9.94 -14.20
N LYS A 124 -7.79 9.26 -13.25
CA LYS A 124 -8.23 9.22 -11.85
C LYS A 124 -7.09 9.62 -10.93
N HIS A 125 -7.41 10.49 -9.98
CA HIS A 125 -6.57 10.81 -8.84
C HIS A 125 -7.28 10.39 -7.55
N SER A 126 -6.56 9.78 -6.63
CA SER A 126 -7.08 9.39 -5.32
C SER A 126 -6.13 9.82 -4.23
N PHE A 127 -6.71 10.32 -3.15
CA PHE A 127 -6.00 10.71 -1.94
C PHE A 127 -6.60 9.94 -0.78
N GLY A 128 -5.76 9.44 0.11
CA GLY A 128 -6.21 8.69 1.28
C GLY A 128 -5.36 8.99 2.50
N GLY A 129 -5.98 8.82 3.67
CA GLY A 129 -5.30 8.79 4.95
C GLY A 129 -5.61 7.48 5.65
N SER A 130 -4.62 6.84 6.23
CA SER A 130 -4.76 5.57 6.91
C SER A 130 -4.15 5.60 8.30
N LEU A 131 -4.85 4.97 9.25
CA LEU A 131 -4.27 4.58 10.53
C LEU A 131 -3.82 3.13 10.41
N THR A 132 -2.61 2.83 10.88
CA THR A 132 -1.99 1.52 10.75
C THR A 132 -1.61 0.93 12.10
N MET A 133 -1.77 -0.36 12.23
CA MET A 133 -1.23 -1.16 13.33
C MET A 133 -0.47 -2.33 12.70
N ARG A 134 0.84 -2.46 12.98
CA ARG A 134 1.70 -3.45 12.36
C ARG A 134 2.45 -4.25 13.42
N TYR A 135 2.42 -5.56 13.25
CA TYR A 135 3.15 -6.50 14.10
C TYR A 135 4.20 -7.26 13.28
N TYR A 136 5.42 -7.33 13.81
CA TYR A 136 6.55 -8.00 13.18
C TYR A 136 6.86 -9.32 13.85
N MET A 137 7.14 -10.34 13.03
CA MET A 137 7.58 -11.66 13.46
C MET A 137 8.93 -11.96 12.80
N SER A 138 9.96 -12.06 13.61
CA SER A 138 11.29 -12.42 13.16
C SER A 138 11.32 -13.81 12.53
N ILE A 139 11.91 -13.94 11.33
CA ILE A 139 12.06 -15.23 10.65
C ILE A 139 13.23 -15.97 11.29
N ALA A 140 12.97 -17.15 11.88
CA ALA A 140 13.97 -17.99 12.57
C ALA A 140 14.84 -17.21 13.58
N GLY A 141 14.25 -16.22 14.28
CA GLY A 141 15.02 -15.39 15.21
C GLY A 141 16.01 -14.42 14.56
N SER A 142 15.90 -14.19 13.24
CA SER A 142 16.79 -13.27 12.54
C SER A 142 16.62 -11.84 13.01
N LYS A 143 17.74 -11.12 13.14
CA LYS A 143 17.75 -9.69 13.44
C LYS A 143 17.43 -8.82 12.21
N ARG A 144 17.53 -9.37 11.00
CA ARG A 144 17.42 -8.63 9.73
C ARG A 144 16.19 -8.99 8.91
N PHE A 145 15.61 -10.17 9.12
CA PHE A 145 14.48 -10.69 8.33
C PHE A 145 13.25 -10.90 9.20
N ALA A 146 12.14 -10.31 8.83
CA ALA A 146 10.86 -10.52 9.49
C ALA A 146 9.73 -10.57 8.46
N ILE A 147 8.68 -11.29 8.80
CA ILE A 147 7.36 -11.09 8.22
C ILE A 147 6.59 -10.10 9.09
N PHE A 148 5.66 -9.38 8.51
CA PHE A 148 4.76 -8.53 9.26
C PHE A 148 3.32 -8.69 8.80
N ALA A 149 2.39 -8.38 9.69
CA ALA A 149 0.99 -8.20 9.36
C ALA A 149 0.58 -6.78 9.78
N GLU A 150 0.01 -6.04 8.84
CA GLU A 150 -0.49 -4.68 9.05
C GLU A 150 -2.00 -4.65 8.91
N LEU A 151 -2.68 -4.14 9.94
CA LEU A 151 -4.06 -3.74 9.88
C LEU A 151 -4.12 -2.26 9.53
N ARG A 152 -4.90 -1.92 8.50
CA ARG A 152 -4.98 -0.58 7.94
C ARG A 152 -6.44 -0.13 7.86
N ALA A 153 -6.78 0.97 8.54
CA ALA A 153 -8.07 1.65 8.44
C ALA A 153 -7.89 2.90 7.60
N THR A 154 -8.50 2.94 6.42
CA THR A 154 -8.29 3.97 5.40
C THR A 154 -9.56 4.76 5.15
N GLY A 155 -9.45 6.09 5.10
CA GLY A 155 -10.42 7.00 4.52
C GLY A 155 -9.83 7.66 3.29
N GLY A 156 -10.60 7.77 2.21
CA GLY A 156 -10.07 8.31 0.96
C GLY A 156 -11.10 9.07 0.13
N TYR A 157 -10.57 9.94 -0.71
CA TYR A 157 -11.28 10.75 -1.68
C TYR A 157 -10.63 10.59 -3.05
N GLY A 158 -11.43 10.48 -4.11
CA GLY A 158 -10.94 10.35 -5.47
C GLY A 158 -11.76 11.13 -6.46
N GLU A 159 -11.08 11.66 -7.46
CA GLU A 159 -11.70 12.31 -8.62
C GLU A 159 -11.32 11.54 -9.88
N SER A 160 -12.29 11.30 -10.73
CA SER A 160 -12.09 10.65 -12.02
C SER A 160 -12.76 11.46 -13.11
N LYS A 161 -12.02 11.68 -14.19
CA LYS A 161 -12.51 12.27 -15.43
C LYS A 161 -12.47 11.21 -16.52
N MET A 162 -13.58 11.02 -17.19
CA MET A 162 -13.70 10.13 -18.33
C MET A 162 -14.21 10.95 -19.51
N TRP A 163 -13.63 10.76 -20.68
CA TRP A 163 -14.13 11.39 -21.90
C TRP A 163 -14.01 10.42 -23.07
N LYS A 164 -15.00 10.53 -23.93
CA LYS A 164 -15.09 9.81 -25.20
C LYS A 164 -15.21 10.85 -26.31
N VAL A 165 -14.53 10.62 -27.40
CA VAL A 165 -14.67 11.39 -28.63
C VAL A 165 -15.46 10.55 -29.62
N ASP A 166 -16.55 11.10 -30.14
CA ASP A 166 -17.39 10.45 -31.13
C ASP A 166 -17.66 11.45 -32.29
N GLY A 167 -16.81 11.41 -33.32
CA GLY A 167 -16.78 12.43 -34.35
C GLY A 167 -16.38 13.80 -33.79
N ASP A 168 -17.24 14.82 -33.97
CA ASP A 168 -17.04 16.17 -33.42
C ASP A 168 -17.57 16.35 -31.99
N ASP A 169 -18.31 15.37 -31.46
CA ASP A 169 -18.92 15.43 -30.13
C ASP A 169 -17.99 14.85 -29.06
N ARG A 170 -17.89 15.56 -27.93
CA ARG A 170 -17.15 15.13 -26.75
C ARG A 170 -18.09 14.86 -25.59
N PHE A 171 -18.16 13.63 -25.16
CA PHE A 171 -18.93 13.23 -23.98
C PHE A 171 -18.01 13.11 -22.79
N GLY A 172 -18.26 13.92 -21.77
CA GLY A 172 -17.47 13.94 -20.53
C GLY A 172 -18.27 13.43 -19.34
N THR A 173 -17.64 12.61 -18.51
CA THR A 173 -18.18 12.16 -17.23
C THR A 173 -17.20 12.50 -16.13
N TYR A 174 -17.68 13.14 -15.09
CA TYR A 174 -16.92 13.44 -13.89
C TYR A 174 -17.46 12.61 -12.73
N GLN A 175 -16.56 11.97 -11.99
CA GLN A 175 -16.93 11.18 -10.83
C GLN A 175 -16.13 11.62 -9.62
N THR A 176 -16.83 11.76 -8.51
CA THR A 176 -16.27 11.95 -7.17
C THR A 176 -16.53 10.69 -6.37
N THR A 177 -15.50 10.17 -5.75
CA THR A 177 -15.56 8.90 -5.00
C THR A 177 -15.06 9.12 -3.58
N TYR A 178 -15.85 8.73 -2.59
CA TYR A 178 -15.46 8.62 -1.18
C TYR A 178 -15.30 7.14 -0.84
N LYS A 179 -14.20 6.81 -0.16
CA LYS A 179 -13.85 5.42 0.15
C LYS A 179 -13.52 5.27 1.63
N GLY A 180 -14.10 4.25 2.25
CA GLY A 180 -13.69 3.75 3.56
C GLY A 180 -13.24 2.29 3.43
N ALA A 181 -12.14 1.90 4.06
CA ALA A 181 -11.67 0.53 4.00
C ALA A 181 -10.98 0.10 5.28
N LEU A 182 -11.12 -1.18 5.61
CA LEU A 182 -10.33 -1.87 6.63
C LEU A 182 -9.65 -3.04 5.94
N THR A 183 -8.33 -3.05 5.93
CA THR A 183 -7.54 -4.04 5.17
C THR A 183 -6.49 -4.70 6.05
N CYS A 184 -6.20 -5.97 5.77
CA CYS A 184 -5.07 -6.71 6.32
C CYS A 184 -4.02 -6.89 5.23
N VAL A 185 -2.80 -6.44 5.51
CA VAL A 185 -1.69 -6.37 4.55
C VAL A 185 -0.49 -7.09 5.13
N PRO A 186 -0.28 -8.36 4.81
CA PRO A 186 0.95 -9.07 5.14
C PRO A 186 2.10 -8.57 4.27
N GLY A 187 3.32 -8.73 4.80
CA GLY A 187 4.53 -8.36 4.08
C GLY A 187 5.79 -8.95 4.69
N ILE A 188 6.89 -8.63 4.03
CA ILE A 188 8.24 -9.01 4.43
C ILE A 188 9.05 -7.72 4.63
N CYS A 189 9.82 -7.69 5.70
CA CYS A 189 10.73 -6.59 6.03
C CYS A 189 12.16 -7.13 6.11
N VAL A 190 13.06 -6.47 5.39
CA VAL A 190 14.48 -6.82 5.34
C VAL A 190 15.33 -5.60 5.67
N PHE A 191 16.08 -5.65 6.76
CA PHE A 191 17.05 -4.60 7.09
C PHE A 191 18.30 -4.71 6.23
N ALA A 192 18.45 -3.80 5.28
CA ALA A 192 19.67 -3.66 4.47
C ALA A 192 20.82 -3.07 5.29
N GLN A 193 20.49 -2.13 6.18
CA GLN A 193 21.39 -1.52 7.16
C GLN A 193 20.74 -1.54 8.54
N ASP A 194 21.45 -1.14 9.58
CA ASP A 194 20.93 -1.22 10.96
C ASP A 194 19.67 -0.39 11.20
N ASN A 195 19.50 0.68 10.43
CA ASN A 195 18.37 1.60 10.52
C ASN A 195 17.58 1.76 9.22
N VAL A 196 17.91 1.02 8.17
CA VAL A 196 17.23 1.09 6.86
C VAL A 196 16.69 -0.27 6.48
N ALA A 197 15.39 -0.37 6.27
CA ALA A 197 14.73 -1.57 5.82
C ALA A 197 14.07 -1.37 4.45
N VAL A 198 14.04 -2.45 3.67
CA VAL A 198 13.22 -2.62 2.48
C VAL A 198 12.03 -3.49 2.85
N GLU A 199 10.85 -3.10 2.42
CA GLU A 199 9.60 -3.76 2.73
C GLU A 199 8.87 -4.12 1.45
N VAL A 200 8.27 -5.31 1.41
CA VAL A 200 7.38 -5.75 0.35
C VAL A 200 6.08 -6.19 0.99
N ALA A 201 4.96 -5.66 0.52
CA ALA A 201 3.64 -5.92 1.08
C ALA A 201 2.62 -6.23 -0.01
N ILE A 202 1.61 -7.02 0.33
CA ILE A 202 0.51 -7.40 -0.57
C ILE A 202 -0.80 -7.33 0.19
N GLY A 203 -1.78 -6.56 -0.33
CA GLY A 203 -3.13 -6.55 0.22
C GLY A 203 -3.87 -7.85 -0.07
N ILE A 204 -4.31 -8.57 0.97
CA ILE A 204 -4.97 -9.88 0.82
C ILE A 204 -6.45 -9.81 1.19
N LEU A 205 -6.78 -9.18 2.30
CA LEU A 205 -8.11 -9.18 2.89
C LEU A 205 -8.56 -7.76 3.18
N GLY A 206 -9.80 -7.44 2.82
CA GLY A 206 -10.35 -6.13 3.16
C GLY A 206 -11.85 -6.06 3.07
N ILE A 207 -12.41 -5.17 3.89
CA ILE A 207 -13.78 -4.70 3.80
C ILE A 207 -13.69 -3.27 3.28
N ASN A 208 -14.47 -2.95 2.26
CA ASN A 208 -14.51 -1.61 1.70
C ASN A 208 -15.94 -1.12 1.51
N TYR A 209 -16.09 0.16 1.70
CA TYR A 209 -17.28 0.93 1.34
C TYR A 209 -16.87 2.04 0.40
N THR A 210 -17.62 2.19 -0.69
CA THR A 210 -17.36 3.21 -1.71
C THR A 210 -18.68 3.91 -2.04
N HIS A 211 -18.64 5.23 -1.96
CA HIS A 211 -19.74 6.09 -2.39
C HIS A 211 -19.24 6.91 -3.58
N THR A 212 -19.90 6.80 -4.72
CA THR A 212 -19.51 7.48 -5.96
C THR A 212 -20.65 8.34 -6.45
N GLU A 213 -20.37 9.61 -6.64
CA GLU A 213 -21.24 10.57 -7.30
C GLU A 213 -20.74 10.81 -8.72
N GLN A 214 -21.62 10.76 -9.68
CA GLN A 214 -21.32 10.92 -11.09
C GLN A 214 -22.14 12.04 -11.70
N ILE A 215 -21.48 12.88 -12.49
CA ILE A 215 -22.10 13.91 -13.32
C ILE A 215 -21.71 13.62 -14.76
N ARG A 216 -22.71 13.37 -15.61
CA ARG A 216 -22.54 13.12 -17.03
C ARG A 216 -23.04 14.31 -17.84
N ASN A 217 -22.21 14.81 -18.77
CA ASN A 217 -22.51 15.93 -19.64
C ASN A 217 -23.09 17.14 -18.91
N GLN A 218 -22.63 17.38 -17.67
CA GLN A 218 -23.06 18.50 -16.79
C GLN A 218 -24.55 18.52 -16.39
N VAL A 219 -25.33 17.53 -16.77
CA VAL A 219 -26.79 17.52 -16.58
C VAL A 219 -27.31 16.31 -15.81
N GLU A 220 -26.76 15.12 -16.08
CA GLU A 220 -27.24 13.88 -15.45
C GLU A 220 -26.46 13.58 -14.18
N HIS A 221 -27.15 13.54 -13.04
CA HIS A 221 -26.61 13.15 -11.75
C HIS A 221 -26.99 11.72 -11.43
N SER A 222 -26.02 10.90 -11.06
CA SER A 222 -26.25 9.57 -10.52
C SER A 222 -25.34 9.27 -9.35
N VAL A 223 -25.85 8.49 -8.40
CA VAL A 223 -25.16 8.10 -7.17
C VAL A 223 -25.10 6.59 -7.11
N MET A 224 -23.92 6.05 -6.87
CA MET A 224 -23.70 4.62 -6.68
C MET A 224 -23.02 4.37 -5.33
N GLN A 225 -23.58 3.43 -4.58
CA GLN A 225 -22.98 2.96 -3.33
C GLN A 225 -22.60 1.49 -3.49
N THR A 226 -21.38 1.16 -3.16
CA THR A 226 -20.86 -0.21 -3.22
C THR A 226 -20.19 -0.56 -1.92
N SER A 227 -20.60 -1.66 -1.31
CA SER A 227 -19.90 -2.25 -0.17
C SER A 227 -19.47 -3.67 -0.55
N GLY A 228 -18.31 -4.06 -0.08
CA GLY A 228 -17.77 -5.37 -0.41
C GLY A 228 -16.77 -5.86 0.63
N ALA A 229 -16.70 -7.16 0.77
CA ALA A 229 -15.62 -7.85 1.48
C ALA A 229 -14.82 -8.63 0.44
N ASN A 230 -13.53 -8.38 0.37
CA ASN A 230 -12.63 -9.02 -0.58
C ASN A 230 -11.64 -9.91 0.16
N PHE A 231 -11.62 -11.17 -0.23
CA PHE A 231 -10.52 -12.08 0.07
C PHE A 231 -9.89 -12.48 -1.26
N LYS A 232 -8.94 -11.69 -1.73
CA LYS A 232 -8.27 -11.93 -3.00
C LYS A 232 -6.84 -11.42 -2.93
N ILE A 233 -5.90 -12.29 -3.22
CA ILE A 233 -4.52 -11.88 -3.49
C ILE A 233 -4.53 -11.20 -4.85
N ASN A 234 -4.26 -9.90 -4.84
CA ASN A 234 -4.09 -9.15 -6.08
C ASN A 234 -2.60 -8.93 -6.34
N PRO A 235 -1.98 -9.65 -7.29
CA PRO A 235 -0.57 -9.44 -7.62
C PRO A 235 -0.25 -8.01 -8.06
N LEU A 236 -1.26 -7.29 -8.58
CA LEU A 236 -1.13 -5.89 -8.99
C LEU A 236 -1.15 -4.91 -7.79
N SER A 237 -1.36 -5.40 -6.55
CA SER A 237 -1.31 -4.59 -5.33
C SER A 237 -0.01 -4.77 -4.55
N ILE A 238 1.07 -5.19 -5.20
CA ILE A 238 2.38 -5.27 -4.57
C ILE A 238 2.88 -3.86 -4.31
N GLU A 239 3.19 -3.59 -3.05
CA GLU A 239 3.82 -2.36 -2.60
C GLU A 239 5.27 -2.67 -2.24
N ILE A 240 6.20 -1.84 -2.73
CA ILE A 240 7.60 -1.89 -2.34
C ILE A 240 7.92 -0.59 -1.63
N GLY A 241 8.54 -0.67 -0.46
CA GLY A 241 8.84 0.50 0.35
C GLY A 241 10.21 0.46 0.97
N THR A 242 10.63 1.62 1.43
CA THR A 242 11.83 1.80 2.24
C THR A 242 11.46 2.56 3.50
N SER A 243 11.92 2.05 4.63
CA SER A 243 11.65 2.63 5.95
C SER A 243 12.96 2.88 6.70
N PHE A 244 13.03 4.03 7.35
CA PHE A 244 14.12 4.44 8.24
C PHE A 244 13.66 4.30 9.68
N TYR A 245 14.47 3.62 10.52
CA TYR A 245 14.17 3.33 11.91
C TYR A 245 15.07 4.15 12.82
N PHE A 246 14.46 4.97 13.67
CA PHE A 246 15.15 5.85 14.61
C PHE A 246 14.90 5.36 16.03
N TYR A 247 15.93 4.81 16.66
CA TYR A 247 15.87 4.32 18.03
C TYR A 247 15.88 5.50 19.00
N THR A 248 14.74 5.83 19.60
CA THR A 248 14.60 6.99 20.51
C THR A 248 14.64 6.60 21.98
N GLY A 249 14.77 5.30 22.28
CA GLY A 249 14.81 4.77 23.64
C GLY A 249 16.01 5.27 24.47
N PRO A 250 16.03 5.00 25.78
CA PRO A 250 17.10 5.45 26.69
C PRO A 250 18.52 4.98 26.27
N HIS A 251 18.59 4.00 25.38
CA HIS A 251 19.82 3.49 24.78
C HIS A 251 20.48 4.48 23.82
N SER A 252 19.70 5.25 23.04
CA SER A 252 20.22 6.20 22.06
C SER A 252 20.93 7.39 22.68
N ARG A 253 20.51 7.85 23.87
CA ARG A 253 21.12 9.00 24.53
C ARG A 253 22.51 8.72 25.05
N LYS A 254 22.81 7.51 25.56
CA LYS A 254 24.14 7.15 26.10
C LYS A 254 25.18 6.94 25.00
N ALA A 255 24.84 6.37 23.87
CA ALA A 255 25.75 6.21 22.73
C ALA A 255 26.20 7.57 22.16
N ARG A 256 25.28 8.55 22.10
CA ARG A 256 25.60 9.91 21.63
C ARG A 256 26.53 10.70 22.56
N MET A 257 26.49 10.43 23.86
CA MET A 257 27.40 11.06 24.85
C MET A 257 28.81 10.44 24.86
N LYS A 258 28.95 9.15 24.50
CA LYS A 258 30.24 8.46 24.47
C LYS A 258 31.09 8.86 23.25
N ASN A 259 30.47 9.29 22.15
CA ASN A 259 31.16 9.78 20.94
C ASN A 259 31.50 11.29 20.99
N ARG A 260 31.22 11.98 22.10
CA ARG A 260 31.51 13.41 22.30
C ARG A 260 32.64 13.65 23.32
N LYS A 261 33.30 12.61 23.78
CA LYS A 261 34.56 12.65 24.53
C LYS A 261 35.63 11.99 23.68
#